data_a1b86005776425d8e789261fb32ab2e9
#
_entry.id   a1b86005776425d8e789261fb32ab2e9
#
_cell.length_a   1.000
_cell.length_b   1.000
_cell.length_c   1.000
_cell.angle_alpha   90.00
_cell.angle_beta   90.00
_cell.angle_gamma   90.00
#
_symmetry.space_group_name_H-M   'P 1'
#
loop_
_entity.id
_entity.type
_entity.pdbx_description
1 polymer ?
#
loop_
_entity_poly.entity_id
_entity_poly.type
_entity_poly.pdbx_seq_one_letter_code
_entity_poly.pdbx_strand_id
1 'polypeptide(L)'
;MWQTERLPTPGTDNNKRVPPMRTLTTLLGNSQKLDGGAMFGNAPRALWERWMPADALHRIDLGCRALLVREDERNILVETGIGAFFSPELKERFGVQESRHVLLDNLAAQGLCDADIDVVVLTHLHFDHAGGLLAPWAAGQPPRLLFPHARFVTGRRQWQRACQPHARDRASYIPELLELLEASGRLELLDDGQSSPTLGADWRFHVSDGHTPGQLLPEVQMPGGPVVFAGDLIPGAPWVHLPITMGYDRFPEGLIEEKTALLEDLLARNGRLVFTHDPRVAMGRVSRDGKGKFGLSESCAAVVGLAE
;
A
#
# COMPACT_ATOMS: atom_id res chain seq x y z
N MET A 1 -31.88 64.08 -3.19
CA MET A 1 -30.51 63.59 -3.47
C MET A 1 -30.45 62.15 -2.98
N TRP A 2 -30.54 61.22 -3.85
CA TRP A 2 -30.41 59.80 -3.52
C TRP A 2 -29.02 59.34 -3.94
N GLN A 3 -28.16 58.93 -2.97
CA GLN A 3 -26.85 58.34 -3.25
C GLN A 3 -27.09 56.86 -3.54
N THR A 4 -26.67 56.46 -4.73
CA THR A 4 -26.62 55.06 -5.15
C THR A 4 -25.29 54.48 -4.70
N GLU A 5 -25.31 53.63 -3.68
CA GLU A 5 -24.20 52.79 -3.29
C GLU A 5 -23.98 51.71 -4.37
N ARG A 6 -22.77 51.66 -4.92
CA ARG A 6 -22.33 50.56 -5.81
C ARG A 6 -22.01 49.34 -4.98
N LEU A 7 -22.67 48.23 -5.25
CA LEU A 7 -22.29 46.91 -4.75
C LEU A 7 -20.90 46.52 -5.28
N PRO A 8 -20.07 45.88 -4.45
CA PRO A 8 -18.77 45.38 -4.91
C PRO A 8 -18.98 44.23 -5.90
N THR A 9 -18.24 44.26 -6.99
CA THR A 9 -18.12 43.20 -7.97
C THR A 9 -17.55 41.94 -7.31
N PRO A 10 -18.08 40.73 -7.58
CA PRO A 10 -17.48 39.51 -7.07
C PRO A 10 -16.09 39.32 -7.69
N GLY A 11 -15.08 39.29 -6.82
CA GLY A 11 -13.71 38.96 -7.19
C GLY A 11 -13.68 37.56 -7.79
N THR A 12 -13.18 37.48 -9.02
CA THR A 12 -12.85 36.19 -9.65
C THR A 12 -11.63 35.63 -8.93
N ASP A 13 -11.88 34.80 -7.92
CA ASP A 13 -10.84 33.99 -7.28
C ASP A 13 -10.47 32.84 -8.24
N ASN A 14 -9.65 33.16 -9.23
CA ASN A 14 -9.20 32.27 -10.29
C ASN A 14 -7.86 31.61 -9.90
N ASN A 15 -7.72 31.20 -8.64
CA ASN A 15 -6.58 30.40 -8.21
C ASN A 15 -6.88 28.90 -8.39
N LYS A 16 -7.22 28.49 -9.62
CA LYS A 16 -7.22 27.05 -9.97
C LYS A 16 -5.77 26.59 -9.93
N ARG A 17 -5.35 25.99 -8.83
CA ARG A 17 -4.09 25.24 -8.79
C ARG A 17 -4.08 24.28 -9.97
N VAL A 18 -3.08 24.37 -10.83
CA VAL A 18 -2.81 23.34 -11.82
C VAL A 18 -2.46 22.07 -11.02
N PRO A 19 -3.17 20.95 -11.22
CA PRO A 19 -2.81 19.72 -10.50
C PRO A 19 -1.36 19.34 -10.87
N PRO A 20 -0.61 18.76 -9.92
CA PRO A 20 0.76 18.34 -10.19
C PRO A 20 0.78 17.28 -11.31
N MET A 21 1.83 17.34 -12.13
CA MET A 21 2.06 16.25 -13.11
C MET A 21 2.49 15.00 -12.34
N ARG A 22 1.69 13.94 -12.48
CA ARG A 22 1.93 12.67 -11.81
C ARG A 22 2.09 11.54 -12.79
N THR A 23 3.02 10.63 -12.49
CA THR A 23 3.09 9.33 -13.15
C THR A 23 3.17 8.22 -12.10
N LEU A 24 2.50 7.11 -12.39
CA LEU A 24 2.46 5.93 -11.53
C LEU A 24 3.22 4.78 -12.18
N THR A 25 4.08 4.13 -11.42
CA THR A 25 4.79 2.91 -11.85
C THR A 25 4.73 1.87 -10.72
N THR A 26 4.23 0.68 -11.00
CA THR A 26 4.26 -0.42 -10.03
C THR A 26 5.61 -1.09 -10.04
N LEU A 27 6.19 -1.33 -8.87
CA LEU A 27 7.47 -1.99 -8.69
C LEU A 27 7.27 -3.27 -7.84
N LEU A 28 7.81 -4.39 -8.30
CA LEU A 28 7.86 -5.58 -7.47
C LEU A 28 8.98 -5.43 -6.43
N GLY A 29 8.69 -5.79 -5.19
CA GLY A 29 9.68 -6.13 -4.19
C GLY A 29 10.00 -7.64 -4.24
N ASN A 30 10.63 -8.15 -3.18
CA ASN A 30 10.85 -9.59 -3.03
C ASN A 30 9.51 -10.33 -2.98
N SER A 31 9.45 -11.52 -3.55
CA SER A 31 8.26 -12.35 -3.50
C SER A 31 8.26 -13.26 -2.27
N GLN A 32 7.08 -13.70 -1.87
CA GLN A 32 6.84 -14.52 -0.70
C GLN A 32 5.91 -15.67 -1.02
N LYS A 33 6.01 -16.77 -0.24
CA LYS A 33 5.01 -17.86 -0.25
C LYS A 33 4.43 -18.03 1.13
N LEU A 34 3.10 -17.90 1.23
CA LEU A 34 2.37 -18.15 2.47
C LEU A 34 1.29 -19.24 2.28
N ASP A 35 0.86 -19.84 3.39
CA ASP A 35 -0.24 -20.81 3.39
C ASP A 35 -1.50 -20.21 2.78
N GLY A 36 -2.04 -20.86 1.75
CA GLY A 36 -3.21 -20.38 1.03
C GLY A 36 -4.47 -20.37 1.88
N GLY A 37 -4.60 -21.31 2.84
CA GLY A 37 -5.71 -21.31 3.77
C GLY A 37 -5.67 -20.11 4.70
N ALA A 38 -4.49 -19.72 5.19
CA ALA A 38 -4.32 -18.53 5.99
C ALA A 38 -4.61 -17.24 5.17
N MET A 39 -4.20 -17.20 3.91
CA MET A 39 -4.45 -16.04 3.02
C MET A 39 -5.91 -15.91 2.59
N PHE A 40 -6.67 -17.02 2.51
CA PHE A 40 -8.07 -17.02 2.10
C PHE A 40 -9.06 -17.23 3.25
N GLY A 41 -8.56 -17.35 4.48
CA GLY A 41 -9.36 -17.40 5.70
C GLY A 41 -10.43 -18.50 5.68
N ASN A 42 -11.69 -18.09 5.66
CA ASN A 42 -12.83 -19.00 5.68
C ASN A 42 -13.22 -19.58 4.32
N ALA A 43 -12.55 -19.18 3.23
CA ALA A 43 -12.84 -19.73 1.91
C ALA A 43 -12.30 -21.18 1.78
N PRO A 44 -13.10 -22.14 1.31
CA PRO A 44 -12.63 -23.51 1.15
C PRO A 44 -11.57 -23.61 0.04
N ARG A 45 -10.59 -24.50 0.24
CA ARG A 45 -9.48 -24.72 -0.72
C ARG A 45 -9.97 -24.97 -2.14
N ALA A 46 -11.02 -25.77 -2.31
CA ALA A 46 -11.60 -26.06 -3.63
C ALA A 46 -12.08 -24.80 -4.40
N LEU A 47 -12.29 -23.69 -3.69
CA LEU A 47 -12.63 -22.40 -4.27
C LEU A 47 -11.38 -21.57 -4.56
N TRP A 48 -10.54 -21.31 -3.53
CA TRP A 48 -9.42 -20.37 -3.69
C TRP A 48 -8.26 -20.93 -4.55
N GLU A 49 -8.07 -22.25 -4.59
CA GLU A 49 -7.04 -22.88 -5.41
C GLU A 49 -7.26 -22.64 -6.93
N ARG A 50 -8.49 -22.33 -7.35
CA ARG A 50 -8.81 -21.92 -8.73
C ARG A 50 -8.25 -20.53 -9.07
N TRP A 51 -8.11 -19.67 -8.08
CA TRP A 51 -7.59 -18.33 -8.22
C TRP A 51 -6.07 -18.31 -8.10
N MET A 52 -5.55 -19.01 -7.08
CA MET A 52 -4.12 -19.04 -6.76
C MET A 52 -3.71 -20.49 -6.46
N PRO A 53 -3.10 -21.19 -7.44
CA PRO A 53 -2.63 -22.56 -7.26
C PRO A 53 -1.62 -22.65 -6.12
N ALA A 54 -1.76 -23.70 -5.27
CA ALA A 54 -0.85 -23.94 -4.17
C ALA A 54 0.26 -24.92 -4.53
N ASP A 55 1.42 -24.77 -3.90
CA ASP A 55 2.52 -25.74 -3.94
C ASP A 55 2.22 -26.98 -3.05
N ALA A 56 3.17 -27.92 -3.00
CA ALA A 56 3.04 -29.14 -2.20
C ALA A 56 2.95 -28.89 -0.69
N LEU A 57 3.35 -27.71 -0.22
CA LEU A 57 3.21 -27.26 1.18
C LEU A 57 1.97 -26.38 1.40
N HIS A 58 1.03 -26.39 0.45
CA HIS A 58 -0.20 -25.58 0.48
C HIS A 58 0.03 -24.07 0.45
N ARG A 59 1.21 -23.60 0.02
CA ARG A 59 1.56 -22.18 -0.06
C ARG A 59 1.24 -21.65 -1.44
N ILE A 60 0.78 -20.40 -1.49
CA ILE A 60 0.52 -19.64 -2.72
C ILE A 60 1.62 -18.59 -2.93
N ASP A 61 1.85 -18.23 -4.19
CA ASP A 61 2.79 -17.16 -4.55
C ASP A 61 2.17 -15.79 -4.25
N LEU A 62 2.94 -14.92 -3.59
CA LEU A 62 2.56 -13.55 -3.27
C LEU A 62 3.63 -12.58 -3.80
N GLY A 63 3.19 -11.51 -4.45
CA GLY A 63 4.01 -10.33 -4.63
C GLY A 63 4.12 -9.55 -3.33
N CYS A 64 5.15 -8.71 -3.21
CA CYS A 64 5.18 -7.61 -2.25
C CYS A 64 5.47 -6.35 -3.05
N ARG A 65 4.42 -5.78 -3.63
CA ARG A 65 4.50 -4.69 -4.60
C ARG A 65 4.51 -3.34 -3.91
N ALA A 66 5.34 -2.43 -4.46
CA ALA A 66 5.32 -1.01 -4.16
C ALA A 66 4.74 -0.22 -5.33
N LEU A 67 4.36 1.04 -5.08
CA LEU A 67 3.95 1.99 -6.10
C LEU A 67 4.87 3.21 -6.06
N LEU A 68 5.60 3.45 -7.15
CA LEU A 68 6.35 4.68 -7.35
C LEU A 68 5.42 5.73 -7.96
N VAL A 69 5.29 6.86 -7.28
CA VAL A 69 4.60 8.05 -7.75
C VAL A 69 5.66 9.13 -8.00
N ARG A 70 5.86 9.49 -9.25
CA ARG A 70 6.62 10.69 -9.57
C ARG A 70 5.65 11.86 -9.65
N GLU A 71 5.88 12.87 -8.83
CA GLU A 71 5.03 14.05 -8.71
C GLU A 71 5.91 15.29 -8.81
N ASP A 72 5.81 15.99 -9.93
CA ASP A 72 6.72 17.08 -10.29
C ASP A 72 8.19 16.59 -10.22
N GLU A 73 9.00 17.11 -9.29
CA GLU A 73 10.39 16.70 -9.09
C GLU A 73 10.57 15.69 -7.93
N ARG A 74 9.48 15.21 -7.31
CA ARG A 74 9.54 14.31 -6.16
C ARG A 74 9.31 12.85 -6.55
N ASN A 75 10.05 11.96 -5.92
CA ASN A 75 9.85 10.52 -5.98
C ASN A 75 9.22 10.03 -4.68
N ILE A 76 7.98 9.59 -4.74
CA ILE A 76 7.21 9.10 -3.60
C ILE A 76 7.01 7.60 -3.78
N LEU A 77 7.37 6.82 -2.79
CA LEU A 77 7.21 5.37 -2.80
C LEU A 77 6.11 4.98 -1.82
N VAL A 78 5.09 4.28 -2.28
CA VAL A 78 4.09 3.65 -1.42
C VAL A 78 4.48 2.21 -1.22
N GLU A 79 4.72 1.81 0.00
CA GLU A 79 5.24 0.51 0.43
C GLU A 79 6.68 0.24 0.00
N THR A 80 7.30 -0.76 0.65
CA THR A 80 8.66 -1.23 0.32
C THR A 80 8.74 -2.75 0.16
N GLY A 81 7.63 -3.44 0.41
CA GLY A 81 7.61 -4.90 0.40
C GLY A 81 8.43 -5.51 1.54
N ILE A 82 8.68 -6.82 1.40
CA ILE A 82 9.36 -7.61 2.43
C ILE A 82 10.88 -7.40 2.46
N GLY A 83 11.49 -7.02 1.32
CA GLY A 83 12.94 -6.84 1.22
C GLY A 83 13.76 -8.12 1.41
N ALA A 84 15.03 -7.95 1.84
CA ALA A 84 16.00 -9.03 1.99
C ALA A 84 16.71 -9.01 3.36
N PHE A 85 16.06 -8.47 4.39
CA PHE A 85 16.68 -8.25 5.72
C PHE A 85 16.71 -9.48 6.62
N PHE A 86 15.92 -10.50 6.32
CA PHE A 86 15.88 -11.71 7.12
C PHE A 86 17.16 -12.54 7.01
N SER A 87 17.58 -13.13 8.12
CA SER A 87 18.61 -14.18 8.10
C SER A 87 18.18 -15.34 7.19
N PRO A 88 19.10 -16.17 6.69
CA PRO A 88 18.76 -17.31 5.84
C PRO A 88 17.69 -18.22 6.45
N GLU A 89 17.73 -18.45 7.77
CA GLU A 89 16.75 -19.25 8.50
C GLU A 89 15.36 -18.58 8.50
N LEU A 90 15.29 -17.30 8.82
CA LEU A 90 14.03 -16.55 8.83
C LEU A 90 13.48 -16.35 7.42
N LYS A 91 14.34 -16.14 6.43
CA LYS A 91 13.98 -16.10 5.02
C LYS A 91 13.23 -17.38 4.61
N GLU A 92 13.75 -18.54 4.94
CA GLU A 92 13.11 -19.83 4.65
C GLU A 92 11.78 -19.94 5.39
N ARG A 93 11.76 -19.63 6.70
CA ARG A 93 10.58 -19.70 7.56
C ARG A 93 9.43 -18.82 7.05
N PHE A 94 9.72 -17.61 6.61
CA PHE A 94 8.73 -16.66 6.11
C PHE A 94 8.48 -16.76 4.60
N GLY A 95 9.11 -17.73 3.93
CA GLY A 95 8.85 -18.04 2.53
C GLY A 95 9.33 -17.01 1.54
N VAL A 96 10.32 -16.15 1.91
CA VAL A 96 10.89 -15.15 1.00
C VAL A 96 11.73 -15.84 -0.06
N GLN A 97 11.51 -15.52 -1.33
CA GLN A 97 12.11 -16.29 -2.43
C GLN A 97 13.51 -15.77 -2.79
N GLU A 98 13.69 -14.48 -2.99
CA GLU A 98 14.95 -13.91 -3.44
C GLU A 98 15.86 -13.55 -2.26
N SER A 99 17.18 -13.63 -2.46
CA SER A 99 18.18 -13.22 -1.46
C SER A 99 18.73 -11.81 -1.70
N ARG A 100 18.46 -11.23 -2.87
CA ARG A 100 18.79 -9.85 -3.22
C ARG A 100 17.62 -8.93 -2.90
N HIS A 101 17.84 -7.64 -2.79
CA HIS A 101 16.79 -6.66 -2.53
C HIS A 101 16.13 -6.24 -3.86
N VAL A 102 15.05 -6.94 -4.25
CA VAL A 102 14.42 -6.80 -5.57
C VAL A 102 13.87 -5.40 -5.81
N LEU A 103 13.32 -4.74 -4.79
CA LEU A 103 12.82 -3.36 -4.93
C LEU A 103 13.93 -2.38 -5.32
N LEU A 104 15.13 -2.49 -4.72
CA LEU A 104 16.26 -1.63 -5.08
C LEU A 104 16.71 -1.86 -6.53
N ASP A 105 16.71 -3.11 -6.99
CA ASP A 105 17.02 -3.42 -8.39
C ASP A 105 15.99 -2.82 -9.35
N ASN A 106 14.71 -2.87 -8.98
CA ASN A 106 13.63 -2.28 -9.77
C ASN A 106 13.61 -0.75 -9.73
N LEU A 107 14.03 -0.13 -8.63
CA LEU A 107 14.29 1.32 -8.58
C LEU A 107 15.45 1.69 -9.51
N ALA A 108 16.54 0.93 -9.48
CA ALA A 108 17.68 1.14 -10.39
C ALA A 108 17.28 1.02 -11.87
N ALA A 109 16.37 0.11 -12.21
CA ALA A 109 15.81 0.01 -13.55
C ALA A 109 14.96 1.25 -13.95
N GLN A 110 14.47 2.01 -12.97
CA GLN A 110 13.79 3.30 -13.17
C GLN A 110 14.76 4.49 -13.12
N GLY A 111 16.08 4.24 -13.03
CA GLY A 111 17.10 5.27 -12.91
C GLY A 111 17.21 5.92 -11.53
N LEU A 112 16.72 5.23 -10.48
CA LEU A 112 16.70 5.73 -9.10
C LEU A 112 17.49 4.81 -8.17
N CYS A 113 18.05 5.38 -7.11
CA CYS A 113 18.52 4.64 -5.94
C CYS A 113 17.68 4.99 -4.71
N ASP A 114 17.94 4.36 -3.58
CA ASP A 114 17.22 4.64 -2.33
C ASP A 114 17.38 6.10 -1.84
N ALA A 115 18.51 6.75 -2.19
CA ALA A 115 18.75 8.15 -1.85
C ALA A 115 17.91 9.15 -2.69
N ASP A 116 17.33 8.71 -3.81
CA ASP A 116 16.50 9.54 -4.68
C ASP A 116 15.02 9.55 -4.28
N ILE A 117 14.65 8.81 -3.24
CA ILE A 117 13.28 8.77 -2.73
C ILE A 117 13.08 9.83 -1.65
N ASP A 118 12.13 10.73 -1.89
CA ASP A 118 11.80 11.85 -1.00
C ASP A 118 10.82 11.48 0.12
N VAL A 119 9.89 10.58 -0.18
CA VAL A 119 8.85 10.13 0.77
C VAL A 119 8.60 8.64 0.60
N VAL A 120 8.51 7.93 1.72
CA VAL A 120 7.97 6.57 1.77
C VAL A 120 6.67 6.58 2.57
N VAL A 121 5.58 6.15 1.95
CA VAL A 121 4.28 5.97 2.59
C VAL A 121 4.09 4.49 2.92
N LEU A 122 3.86 4.17 4.19
CA LEU A 122 3.60 2.81 4.64
C LEU A 122 2.13 2.68 4.99
N THR A 123 1.43 1.75 4.34
CA THR A 123 0.03 1.47 4.68
C THR A 123 -0.05 0.95 6.09
N HIS A 124 0.83 0.03 6.44
CA HIS A 124 1.01 -0.51 7.77
C HIS A 124 2.43 -1.08 7.94
N LEU A 125 2.76 -1.57 9.14
CA LEU A 125 4.14 -1.88 9.53
C LEU A 125 4.41 -3.39 9.66
N HIS A 126 3.62 -4.24 9.01
CA HIS A 126 3.95 -5.66 8.91
C HIS A 126 5.23 -5.84 8.06
N PHE A 127 5.97 -6.91 8.32
CA PHE A 127 7.29 -7.13 7.74
C PHE A 127 7.29 -7.22 6.21
N ASP A 128 6.21 -7.69 5.61
CA ASP A 128 6.06 -7.85 4.16
C ASP A 128 5.63 -6.57 3.43
N HIS A 129 5.37 -5.49 4.17
CA HIS A 129 5.10 -4.14 3.67
C HIS A 129 6.24 -3.17 3.97
N ALA A 130 6.86 -3.29 5.16
CA ALA A 130 7.85 -2.34 5.65
C ALA A 130 9.29 -2.90 5.70
N GLY A 131 9.47 -4.22 5.53
CA GLY A 131 10.79 -4.87 5.63
C GLY A 131 11.80 -4.39 4.60
N GLY A 132 11.33 -3.97 3.43
CA GLY A 132 12.18 -3.37 2.40
C GLY A 132 12.80 -2.02 2.77
N LEU A 133 12.42 -1.43 3.91
CA LEU A 133 13.13 -0.29 4.49
C LEU A 133 14.51 -0.68 5.04
N LEU A 134 14.75 -1.97 5.28
CA LEU A 134 16.00 -2.45 5.85
C LEU A 134 16.96 -2.94 4.77
N ALA A 135 18.24 -2.65 4.95
CA ALA A 135 19.31 -3.17 4.12
C ALA A 135 19.31 -4.71 4.13
N PRO A 136 19.78 -5.35 3.04
CA PRO A 136 19.93 -6.80 3.00
C PRO A 136 20.70 -7.32 4.21
N TRP A 137 20.25 -8.46 4.74
CA TRP A 137 20.90 -9.11 5.86
C TRP A 137 22.37 -9.42 5.58
N ALA A 138 23.22 -9.13 6.53
CA ALA A 138 24.63 -9.50 6.51
C ALA A 138 25.04 -10.04 7.87
N ALA A 139 25.76 -11.18 7.87
CA ALA A 139 26.18 -11.83 9.11
C ALA A 139 27.00 -10.89 10.00
N GLY A 140 26.60 -10.78 11.27
CA GLY A 140 27.29 -9.93 12.26
C GLY A 140 27.09 -8.42 12.10
N GLN A 141 26.23 -7.99 11.17
CA GLN A 141 25.89 -6.57 11.01
C GLN A 141 24.51 -6.29 11.61
N PRO A 142 24.34 -5.16 12.32
CA PRO A 142 23.03 -4.73 12.79
C PRO A 142 22.13 -4.30 11.59
N PRO A 143 20.81 -4.35 11.74
CA PRO A 143 19.90 -3.78 10.76
C PRO A 143 20.20 -2.30 10.48
N ARG A 144 20.09 -1.88 9.24
CA ARG A 144 20.33 -0.50 8.79
C ARG A 144 19.18 -0.01 7.94
N LEU A 145 18.67 1.18 8.27
CA LEU A 145 17.61 1.84 7.52
C LEU A 145 18.14 2.32 6.15
N LEU A 146 17.40 2.01 5.10
CA LEU A 146 17.56 2.53 3.74
C LEU A 146 16.83 3.87 3.59
N PHE A 147 16.82 4.43 2.38
CA PHE A 147 16.12 5.68 2.05
C PHE A 147 16.58 6.86 2.93
N PRO A 148 17.87 7.23 2.85
CA PRO A 148 18.50 8.17 3.79
C PRO A 148 17.90 9.55 3.79
N HIS A 149 17.25 9.97 2.70
CA HIS A 149 16.64 11.31 2.54
C HIS A 149 15.13 11.32 2.67
N ALA A 150 14.48 10.14 2.63
CA ALA A 150 13.03 10.05 2.66
C ALA A 150 12.43 10.43 4.02
N ARG A 151 11.29 11.12 4.02
CA ARG A 151 10.36 11.13 5.13
C ARG A 151 9.49 9.87 5.08
N PHE A 152 9.15 9.34 6.26
CA PHE A 152 8.32 8.14 6.39
C PHE A 152 6.95 8.56 6.90
N VAL A 153 5.89 8.23 6.17
CA VAL A 153 4.51 8.59 6.51
C VAL A 153 3.72 7.32 6.81
N THR A 154 3.07 7.25 7.96
CA THR A 154 2.16 6.16 8.32
C THR A 154 1.08 6.65 9.30
N GLY A 155 0.07 5.80 9.58
CA GLY A 155 -0.99 6.10 10.54
C GLY A 155 -0.48 6.10 11.99
N ARG A 156 -0.91 7.08 12.82
CA ARG A 156 -0.57 7.12 14.24
C ARG A 156 -1.08 5.88 14.98
N ARG A 157 -2.29 5.45 14.69
CA ARG A 157 -2.88 4.24 15.30
C ARG A 157 -2.12 2.99 14.89
N GLN A 158 -1.67 2.92 13.64
CA GLN A 158 -0.85 1.81 13.15
C GLN A 158 0.53 1.81 13.82
N TRP A 159 1.16 2.97 13.99
CA TRP A 159 2.40 3.09 14.74
C TRP A 159 2.24 2.62 16.19
N GLN A 160 1.18 3.05 16.87
CA GLN A 160 0.87 2.60 18.24
C GLN A 160 0.67 1.08 18.30
N ARG A 161 -0.03 0.52 17.30
CA ARG A 161 -0.22 -0.93 17.19
C ARG A 161 1.10 -1.67 17.01
N ALA A 162 1.99 -1.18 16.17
CA ALA A 162 3.30 -1.76 15.93
C ALA A 162 4.20 -1.72 17.19
N CYS A 163 4.20 -0.59 17.91
CA CYS A 163 4.95 -0.45 19.16
C CYS A 163 4.38 -1.32 20.30
N GLN A 164 3.08 -1.60 20.31
CA GLN A 164 2.40 -2.41 21.31
C GLN A 164 1.52 -3.50 20.65
N PRO A 165 2.16 -4.47 19.96
CA PRO A 165 1.42 -5.46 19.21
C PRO A 165 0.66 -6.44 20.11
N HIS A 166 -0.51 -6.87 19.65
CA HIS A 166 -1.24 -7.94 20.29
C HIS A 166 -0.50 -9.27 20.14
N ALA A 167 -0.73 -10.24 21.03
CA ALA A 167 -0.10 -11.56 20.95
C ALA A 167 -0.36 -12.27 19.59
N ARG A 168 -1.49 -11.97 18.94
CA ARG A 168 -1.90 -12.56 17.67
C ARG A 168 -1.08 -12.08 16.47
N ASP A 169 -0.57 -10.83 16.47
CA ASP A 169 0.14 -10.22 15.33
C ASP A 169 1.56 -9.74 15.67
N ARG A 170 2.05 -10.03 16.87
CA ARG A 170 3.40 -9.65 17.29
C ARG A 170 4.49 -10.11 16.32
N ALA A 171 4.32 -11.30 15.74
CA ALA A 171 5.29 -11.87 14.80
C ALA A 171 5.30 -11.15 13.43
N SER A 172 4.34 -10.28 13.17
CA SER A 172 4.26 -9.50 11.93
C SER A 172 5.07 -8.22 11.98
N TYR A 173 5.53 -7.78 13.14
CA TYR A 173 6.28 -6.52 13.31
C TYR A 173 7.77 -6.75 13.51
N ILE A 174 8.59 -5.78 13.09
CA ILE A 174 10.05 -5.78 13.19
C ILE A 174 10.45 -4.73 14.25
N PRO A 175 10.73 -5.12 15.50
CA PRO A 175 11.05 -4.15 16.56
C PRO A 175 12.21 -3.22 16.22
N GLU A 176 13.28 -3.76 15.61
CA GLU A 176 14.47 -2.99 15.23
C GLU A 176 14.14 -1.93 14.16
N LEU A 177 13.19 -2.20 13.28
CA LEU A 177 12.73 -1.20 12.30
C LEU A 177 12.05 -0.02 12.99
N LEU A 178 11.21 -0.29 14.00
CA LEU A 178 10.53 0.77 14.75
C LEU A 178 11.53 1.70 15.44
N GLU A 179 12.56 1.12 16.10
CA GLU A 179 13.63 1.88 16.72
C GLU A 179 14.40 2.75 15.71
N LEU A 180 14.70 2.20 14.53
CA LEU A 180 15.39 2.93 13.46
C LEU A 180 14.53 4.05 12.86
N LEU A 181 13.23 3.82 12.66
CA LEU A 181 12.30 4.84 12.17
C LEU A 181 12.18 5.99 13.18
N GLU A 182 12.01 5.71 14.47
CA GLU A 182 11.95 6.71 15.52
C GLU A 182 13.25 7.51 15.62
N ALA A 183 14.39 6.82 15.68
CA ALA A 183 15.72 7.43 15.76
C ALA A 183 16.07 8.30 14.55
N SER A 184 15.46 8.03 13.38
CA SER A 184 15.68 8.82 12.15
C SER A 184 15.22 10.26 12.27
N GLY A 185 14.24 10.57 13.13
CA GLY A 185 13.59 11.89 13.24
C GLY A 185 12.78 12.29 11.99
N ARG A 186 12.54 11.34 11.06
CA ARG A 186 11.89 11.60 9.75
C ARG A 186 10.50 10.99 9.64
N LEU A 187 9.97 10.47 10.75
CA LEU A 187 8.66 9.85 10.82
C LEU A 187 7.55 10.93 10.92
N GLU A 188 6.53 10.80 10.09
CA GLU A 188 5.30 11.57 10.12
C GLU A 188 4.13 10.64 10.43
N LEU A 189 3.41 10.92 11.50
CA LEU A 189 2.27 10.13 11.95
C LEU A 189 0.97 10.88 11.69
N LEU A 190 0.12 10.31 10.85
CA LEU A 190 -1.17 10.88 10.49
C LEU A 190 -2.27 10.39 11.44
N ASP A 191 -3.05 11.32 11.95
CA ASP A 191 -4.31 11.01 12.61
C ASP A 191 -5.42 10.73 11.58
N ASP A 192 -6.44 9.99 11.98
CA ASP A 192 -7.53 9.60 11.09
C ASP A 192 -8.18 10.84 10.45
N GLY A 193 -8.33 10.83 9.13
CA GLY A 193 -8.92 11.93 8.37
C GLY A 193 -8.01 13.13 8.14
N GLN A 194 -6.75 13.11 8.60
CA GLN A 194 -5.79 14.17 8.32
C GLN A 194 -5.13 14.02 6.95
N SER A 195 -4.83 15.16 6.33
CA SER A 195 -3.92 15.23 5.19
C SER A 195 -2.47 15.25 5.68
N SER A 196 -1.55 14.71 4.86
CA SER A 196 -0.13 14.75 5.16
C SER A 196 0.47 16.12 4.85
N PRO A 197 1.07 16.82 5.81
CA PRO A 197 1.87 18.02 5.54
C PRO A 197 3.01 17.79 4.54
N THR A 198 3.61 16.60 4.54
CA THR A 198 4.68 16.24 3.61
C THR A 198 4.17 16.03 2.19
N LEU A 199 3.02 15.37 2.00
CA LEU A 199 2.48 15.04 0.68
C LEU A 199 1.56 16.12 0.12
N GLY A 200 0.93 16.92 0.98
CA GLY A 200 0.00 17.96 0.57
C GLY A 200 -1.45 17.48 0.44
N ALA A 201 -2.33 18.42 0.07
CA ALA A 201 -3.80 18.21 0.11
C ALA A 201 -4.32 17.31 -1.03
N ASP A 202 -3.52 17.05 -2.05
CA ASP A 202 -3.92 16.21 -3.20
C ASP A 202 -3.81 14.70 -2.93
N TRP A 203 -3.24 14.34 -1.78
CA TRP A 203 -3.22 12.98 -1.27
C TRP A 203 -4.33 12.79 -0.26
N ARG A 204 -5.10 11.72 -0.42
CA ARG A 204 -6.12 11.29 0.53
C ARG A 204 -5.72 9.96 1.15
N PHE A 205 -6.20 9.72 2.35
CA PHE A 205 -5.97 8.46 3.06
C PHE A 205 -7.31 7.93 3.55
N HIS A 206 -7.66 6.71 3.11
CA HIS A 206 -8.70 5.95 3.77
C HIS A 206 -8.08 5.20 4.93
N VAL A 207 -8.82 5.01 6.01
CA VAL A 207 -8.36 4.27 7.18
C VAL A 207 -9.12 2.98 7.28
N SER A 208 -8.41 1.89 7.56
CA SER A 208 -8.97 0.56 7.76
C SER A 208 -8.47 -0.02 9.08
N ASP A 209 -9.35 -0.65 9.82
CA ASP A 209 -9.04 -1.38 11.05
C ASP A 209 -9.16 -2.89 10.87
N GLY A 210 -9.78 -3.32 9.77
CA GLY A 210 -10.15 -4.72 9.54
C GLY A 210 -8.97 -5.68 9.50
N HIS A 211 -7.92 -5.36 8.75
CA HIS A 211 -6.70 -6.14 8.72
C HIS A 211 -5.82 -5.84 9.94
N THR A 212 -5.51 -4.60 10.19
CA THR A 212 -4.77 -4.13 11.37
C THR A 212 -5.18 -2.71 11.74
N PRO A 213 -5.29 -2.36 13.03
CA PRO A 213 -5.77 -1.04 13.45
C PRO A 213 -4.96 0.10 12.84
N GLY A 214 -5.66 1.03 12.18
CA GLY A 214 -5.07 2.25 11.63
C GLY A 214 -4.29 2.06 10.34
N GLN A 215 -4.51 0.97 9.58
CA GLN A 215 -3.95 0.82 8.24
C GLN A 215 -4.41 1.99 7.36
N LEU A 216 -3.46 2.64 6.68
CA LEU A 216 -3.73 3.68 5.70
C LEU A 216 -3.84 3.09 4.29
N LEU A 217 -4.78 3.59 3.53
CA LEU A 217 -4.90 3.29 2.10
C LEU A 217 -4.70 4.60 1.35
N PRO A 218 -3.49 4.87 0.85
CA PRO A 218 -3.22 6.12 0.14
C PRO A 218 -3.95 6.15 -1.21
N GLU A 219 -4.62 7.28 -1.46
CA GLU A 219 -5.32 7.59 -2.70
C GLU A 219 -4.60 8.71 -3.43
N VAL A 220 -4.23 8.45 -4.67
CA VAL A 220 -3.64 9.41 -5.60
C VAL A 220 -4.69 9.85 -6.61
N GLN A 221 -4.93 11.16 -6.71
CA GLN A 221 -5.83 11.70 -7.72
C GLN A 221 -5.17 11.66 -9.10
N MET A 222 -5.83 10.99 -10.06
CA MET A 222 -5.38 10.90 -11.46
C MET A 222 -6.51 11.40 -12.38
N PRO A 223 -6.20 11.90 -13.58
CA PRO A 223 -7.22 12.39 -14.53
C PRO A 223 -8.29 11.33 -14.88
N GLY A 224 -7.89 10.07 -14.98
CA GLY A 224 -8.78 8.93 -15.30
C GLY A 224 -9.57 8.37 -14.11
N GLY A 225 -9.58 9.04 -12.96
CA GLY A 225 -10.17 8.61 -11.68
C GLY A 225 -9.11 8.29 -10.62
N PRO A 226 -9.49 8.24 -9.35
CA PRO A 226 -8.55 7.99 -8.26
C PRO A 226 -7.92 6.61 -8.36
N VAL A 227 -6.68 6.51 -7.89
CA VAL A 227 -5.95 5.26 -7.74
C VAL A 227 -5.65 5.05 -6.27
N VAL A 228 -6.16 3.97 -5.69
CA VAL A 228 -5.94 3.61 -4.29
C VAL A 228 -4.97 2.42 -4.22
N PHE A 229 -3.93 2.56 -3.42
CA PHE A 229 -3.10 1.43 -3.02
C PHE A 229 -3.82 0.68 -1.91
N ALA A 230 -4.28 -0.54 -2.22
CA ALA A 230 -5.27 -1.25 -1.42
C ALA A 230 -4.71 -1.90 -0.14
N GLY A 231 -3.37 -1.98 -0.01
CA GLY A 231 -2.73 -2.66 1.11
C GLY A 231 -3.33 -4.04 1.35
N ASP A 232 -3.56 -4.34 2.61
CA ASP A 232 -4.14 -5.62 3.03
C ASP A 232 -5.65 -5.56 3.34
N LEU A 233 -6.31 -4.43 3.05
CA LEU A 233 -7.76 -4.41 2.95
C LEU A 233 -8.23 -5.27 1.76
N ILE A 234 -7.53 -5.15 0.62
CA ILE A 234 -7.76 -5.93 -0.61
C ILE A 234 -6.40 -6.31 -1.20
N PRO A 235 -5.74 -7.39 -0.72
CA PRO A 235 -4.37 -7.70 -1.08
C PRO A 235 -4.18 -8.14 -2.55
N GLY A 236 -5.26 -8.53 -3.24
CA GLY A 236 -5.21 -8.98 -4.63
C GLY A 236 -6.59 -9.09 -5.27
N ALA A 237 -6.63 -9.37 -6.56
CA ALA A 237 -7.87 -9.47 -7.34
C ALA A 237 -8.91 -10.45 -6.76
N PRO A 238 -8.56 -11.65 -6.23
CA PRO A 238 -9.53 -12.54 -5.61
C PRO A 238 -10.24 -11.95 -4.40
N TRP A 239 -9.57 -11.07 -3.63
CA TRP A 239 -10.13 -10.44 -2.42
C TRP A 239 -11.06 -9.25 -2.72
N VAL A 240 -11.21 -8.85 -3.97
CA VAL A 240 -12.28 -7.91 -4.38
C VAL A 240 -13.66 -8.53 -4.14
N HIS A 241 -13.76 -9.85 -4.14
CA HIS A 241 -14.99 -10.54 -3.75
C HIS A 241 -15.26 -10.34 -2.25
N LEU A 242 -16.38 -9.66 -1.91
CA LEU A 242 -16.67 -9.15 -0.57
C LEU A 242 -16.49 -10.16 0.58
N PRO A 243 -17.02 -11.42 0.50
CA PRO A 243 -16.90 -12.36 1.61
C PRO A 243 -15.49 -12.90 1.86
N ILE A 244 -14.52 -12.66 0.95
CA ILE A 244 -13.17 -13.19 1.09
C ILE A 244 -12.36 -12.28 2.01
N THR A 245 -11.91 -12.85 3.12
CA THR A 245 -11.05 -12.23 4.15
C THR A 245 -9.85 -13.12 4.40
N MET A 246 -8.83 -12.61 5.07
CA MET A 246 -7.67 -13.40 5.48
C MET A 246 -7.82 -13.91 6.92
N GLY A 247 -7.22 -15.05 7.23
CA GLY A 247 -7.05 -15.52 8.61
C GLY A 247 -6.18 -14.57 9.45
N TYR A 248 -5.42 -13.71 8.79
CA TYR A 248 -4.61 -12.67 9.41
C TYR A 248 -5.41 -11.43 9.81
N ASP A 249 -6.63 -11.25 9.32
CA ASP A 249 -7.45 -10.08 9.63
C ASP A 249 -7.85 -10.06 11.10
N ARG A 250 -7.81 -8.86 11.70
CA ARG A 250 -8.16 -8.66 13.12
C ARG A 250 -9.67 -8.59 13.30
N PHE A 251 -10.35 -7.92 12.38
CA PHE A 251 -11.80 -7.68 12.44
C PHE A 251 -12.41 -7.98 11.07
N PRO A 252 -12.57 -9.28 10.70
CA PRO A 252 -12.96 -9.66 9.34
C PRO A 252 -14.35 -9.17 8.92
N GLU A 253 -15.32 -9.03 9.83
CA GLU A 253 -16.63 -8.46 9.52
C GLU A 253 -16.52 -6.96 9.23
N GLY A 254 -15.81 -6.21 10.06
CA GLY A 254 -15.52 -4.80 9.83
C GLY A 254 -14.74 -4.58 8.54
N LEU A 255 -13.78 -5.47 8.22
CA LEU A 255 -13.05 -5.43 6.95
C LEU A 255 -14.00 -5.53 5.75
N ILE A 256 -15.03 -6.38 5.80
CA ILE A 256 -16.02 -6.48 4.72
C ILE A 256 -16.81 -5.19 4.57
N GLU A 257 -17.17 -4.53 5.68
CA GLU A 257 -17.87 -3.23 5.66
C GLU A 257 -16.99 -2.13 5.06
N GLU A 258 -15.73 -2.02 5.51
CA GLU A 258 -14.74 -1.06 5.00
C GLU A 258 -14.46 -1.29 3.51
N LYS A 259 -14.27 -2.54 3.11
CA LYS A 259 -14.07 -2.93 1.71
C LYS A 259 -15.28 -2.57 0.85
N THR A 260 -16.50 -2.79 1.36
CA THR A 260 -17.72 -2.43 0.65
C THR A 260 -17.79 -0.92 0.41
N ALA A 261 -17.54 -0.13 1.44
CA ALA A 261 -17.56 1.34 1.35
C ALA A 261 -16.51 1.86 0.34
N LEU A 262 -15.28 1.33 0.39
CA LEU A 262 -14.23 1.71 -0.55
C LEU A 262 -14.58 1.34 -1.99
N LEU A 263 -15.09 0.13 -2.23
CA LEU A 263 -15.44 -0.33 -3.59
C LEU A 263 -16.62 0.46 -4.19
N GLU A 264 -17.63 0.83 -3.37
CA GLU A 264 -18.74 1.69 -3.81
C GLU A 264 -18.24 3.09 -4.19
N ASP A 265 -17.39 3.70 -3.36
CA ASP A 265 -16.81 5.01 -3.63
C ASP A 265 -15.95 4.99 -4.91
N LEU A 266 -15.09 4.00 -5.07
CA LEU A 266 -14.24 3.87 -6.26
C LEU A 266 -15.06 3.58 -7.52
N LEU A 267 -16.11 2.77 -7.42
CA LEU A 267 -17.01 2.50 -8.55
C LEU A 267 -17.68 3.81 -9.01
N ALA A 268 -18.16 4.63 -8.08
CA ALA A 268 -18.81 5.91 -8.39
C ALA A 268 -17.85 6.93 -9.03
N ARG A 269 -16.56 6.88 -8.66
CA ARG A 269 -15.52 7.82 -9.13
C ARG A 269 -14.64 7.26 -10.25
N ASN A 270 -15.00 6.11 -10.85
CA ASN A 270 -14.22 5.45 -11.89
C ASN A 270 -12.79 5.06 -11.42
N GLY A 271 -12.67 4.68 -10.14
CA GLY A 271 -11.41 4.44 -9.47
C GLY A 271 -10.76 3.09 -9.79
N ARG A 272 -9.47 3.00 -9.47
CA ARG A 272 -8.63 1.83 -9.63
C ARG A 272 -8.03 1.41 -8.29
N LEU A 273 -7.72 0.12 -8.17
CA LEU A 273 -6.97 -0.46 -7.05
C LEU A 273 -5.60 -0.92 -7.53
N VAL A 274 -4.56 -0.63 -6.75
CA VAL A 274 -3.24 -1.26 -6.87
C VAL A 274 -3.10 -2.29 -5.77
N PHE A 275 -2.66 -3.50 -6.12
CA PHE A 275 -2.59 -4.64 -5.23
C PHE A 275 -1.16 -4.94 -4.78
N THR A 276 -0.99 -5.16 -3.49
CA THR A 276 0.30 -5.53 -2.89
C THR A 276 0.70 -6.96 -3.25
N HIS A 277 -0.22 -7.92 -3.00
CA HIS A 277 0.13 -9.34 -2.95
C HIS A 277 -0.27 -10.15 -4.17
N ASP A 278 -1.04 -9.59 -5.11
CA ASP A 278 -1.36 -10.34 -6.33
C ASP A 278 -0.13 -10.46 -7.25
N PRO A 279 0.38 -11.67 -7.53
CA PRO A 279 1.57 -11.84 -8.36
C PRO A 279 1.31 -11.60 -9.85
N ARG A 280 0.05 -11.56 -10.29
CA ARG A 280 -0.36 -11.48 -11.70
C ARG A 280 -1.09 -10.20 -12.06
N VAL A 281 -1.80 -9.59 -11.10
CA VAL A 281 -2.56 -8.36 -11.31
C VAL A 281 -1.96 -7.27 -10.43
N ALA A 282 -1.38 -6.25 -11.06
CA ALA A 282 -0.85 -5.11 -10.34
C ALA A 282 -1.93 -4.07 -10.05
N MET A 283 -2.81 -3.83 -11.03
CA MET A 283 -3.85 -2.82 -10.94
C MET A 283 -5.10 -3.26 -11.71
N GLY A 284 -6.27 -2.80 -11.29
CA GLY A 284 -7.51 -2.97 -12.01
C GLY A 284 -8.52 -1.88 -11.65
N ARG A 285 -9.42 -1.56 -12.59
CA ARG A 285 -10.53 -0.64 -12.36
C ARG A 285 -11.67 -1.37 -11.65
N VAL A 286 -12.21 -0.76 -10.60
CA VAL A 286 -13.37 -1.31 -9.90
C VAL A 286 -14.58 -1.36 -10.84
N SER A 287 -15.22 -2.50 -10.89
CA SER A 287 -16.40 -2.75 -11.71
C SER A 287 -17.44 -3.56 -10.94
N ARG A 288 -18.66 -3.62 -11.48
CA ARG A 288 -19.75 -4.43 -10.94
C ARG A 288 -20.41 -5.20 -12.07
N ASP A 289 -20.63 -6.49 -11.88
CA ASP A 289 -21.32 -7.34 -12.86
C ASP A 289 -22.86 -7.11 -12.85
N GLY A 290 -23.54 -7.70 -13.81
CA GLY A 290 -25.01 -7.62 -13.92
C GLY A 290 -25.78 -8.27 -12.76
N LYS A 291 -25.09 -8.97 -11.84
CA LYS A 291 -25.64 -9.54 -10.61
C LYS A 291 -25.30 -8.73 -9.37
N GLY A 292 -24.68 -7.56 -9.54
CA GLY A 292 -24.30 -6.67 -8.47
C GLY A 292 -23.00 -7.08 -7.72
N LYS A 293 -22.22 -8.04 -8.23
CA LYS A 293 -20.95 -8.43 -7.62
C LYS A 293 -19.83 -7.50 -8.07
N PHE A 294 -19.02 -7.07 -7.10
CA PHE A 294 -17.78 -6.36 -7.41
C PHE A 294 -16.77 -7.26 -8.11
N GLY A 295 -16.03 -6.68 -9.00
CA GLY A 295 -14.96 -7.26 -9.78
C GLY A 295 -14.03 -6.19 -10.32
N LEU A 296 -13.19 -6.59 -11.25
CA LEU A 296 -12.24 -5.68 -11.92
C LEU A 296 -12.48 -5.69 -13.43
N SER A 297 -12.32 -4.55 -14.03
CA SER A 297 -12.10 -4.36 -15.46
C SER A 297 -10.73 -3.72 -15.69
N GLU A 298 -10.27 -3.70 -16.94
CA GLU A 298 -8.98 -3.07 -17.32
C GLU A 298 -7.81 -3.51 -16.42
N SER A 299 -7.76 -4.80 -16.05
CA SER A 299 -6.69 -5.32 -15.19
C SER A 299 -5.39 -5.46 -15.98
N CYS A 300 -4.27 -5.10 -15.32
CA CYS A 300 -2.93 -5.23 -15.88
C CYS A 300 -1.94 -5.85 -14.89
N ALA A 301 -0.91 -6.52 -15.42
CA ALA A 301 0.13 -7.16 -14.62
C ALA A 301 1.21 -6.19 -14.13
N ALA A 302 1.34 -5.04 -14.78
CA ALA A 302 2.26 -3.97 -14.41
C ALA A 302 1.73 -2.64 -14.92
N VAL A 303 2.11 -1.57 -14.24
CA VAL A 303 1.87 -0.17 -14.64
C VAL A 303 3.23 0.50 -14.81
N VAL A 304 3.43 1.19 -15.92
CA VAL A 304 4.67 1.95 -16.17
C VAL A 304 4.32 3.32 -16.71
N GLY A 305 4.61 4.35 -15.93
CA GLY A 305 4.43 5.74 -16.34
C GLY A 305 2.98 6.14 -16.61
N LEU A 306 2.00 5.55 -15.91
CA LEU A 306 0.59 5.94 -16.07
C LEU A 306 0.41 7.40 -15.66
N ALA A 307 -0.03 8.23 -16.59
CA ALA A 307 -0.28 9.67 -16.41
C ALA A 307 -1.77 10.06 -16.60
N GLU A 308 -2.65 9.10 -16.96
CA GLU A 308 -4.07 9.32 -17.29
C GLU A 308 -5.02 9.03 -16.12
#